data_a38ba9752ff270be24a0c14337512494
#
_entry.id   a38ba9752ff270be24a0c14337512494
#
_cell.length_a   1.000
_cell.length_b   1.000
_cell.length_c   1.000
_cell.angle_alpha   90.00
_cell.angle_beta   90.00
_cell.angle_gamma   90.00
#
_symmetry.space_group_name_H-M   'P 1'
#
loop_
_entity.id
_entity.type
_entity.pdbx_description
1 polymer ?
#
loop_
_entity_poly.entity_id
_entity_poly.type
_entity_poly.pdbx_seq_one_letter_code
_entity_poly.pdbx_strand_id
1 'polypeptide(L)'
;MIYNEEARKRLKDGVNKLANAVKVTLGPKGRNVVIEQDYGAPHITKDGVTVAKSVYLEDVYENIGAELVRNVASKTGTDAGDGTTTATVLAQAIVNEGLKNVTAGANPIEIKRGIDKAVSTITEYIKSQAIPVDYDIIENVATISANNDPEIGKLIADAFKKVTTSGVITMESSQSTETYIQVVEGLRFESSYLSPYFVTNTDNNSCILENPIVLVCNRKIDNIKEFLYILQMCAEKNRAILIIANEVDPDLLSTLIINRINNGLKVCVVKSPFYKRQEMLDDIVAVTGGKYCTEEESAIKCIGGCEKATITKDYVTIINGNGDTTEYIKNLDKERAARLGGGVAIIYVGANSEIELAEKRDRIDDAICATKAAIDEGVVAGGGSTYLRAPLPTATGDQAIGVSIVAKALEAPLRQICENGELSADLIIAKVRETKLGYNAKTEKFEDLIKAGILDPAKVTRTALENAASVAGLILTTECVIKKKETPRI
;
A
#
# COMPACT_ATOMS: atom_id res chain seq x y z
N MET A 1 -5.66 34.11 4.54
CA MET A 1 -6.83 33.50 3.92
C MET A 1 -6.96 34.02 2.51
N ILE A 2 -7.32 33.19 1.58
CA ILE A 2 -7.65 33.56 0.19
C ILE A 2 -9.01 32.98 -0.16
N TYR A 3 -9.72 33.59 -1.11
CA TYR A 3 -11.12 33.29 -1.42
C TYR A 3 -11.33 33.13 -2.94
N ASN A 4 -12.45 32.53 -3.30
CA ASN A 4 -13.01 32.48 -4.64
C ASN A 4 -12.01 31.96 -5.69
N GLU A 5 -11.86 32.69 -6.78
CA GLU A 5 -11.03 32.31 -7.90
C GLU A 5 -9.53 32.21 -7.55
N GLU A 6 -9.03 33.10 -6.67
CA GLU A 6 -7.64 33.05 -6.23
C GLU A 6 -7.36 31.76 -5.43
N ALA A 7 -8.28 31.38 -4.54
CA ALA A 7 -8.14 30.14 -3.77
C ALA A 7 -8.09 28.92 -4.70
N ARG A 8 -9.02 28.83 -5.65
CA ARG A 8 -9.08 27.75 -6.64
C ARG A 8 -7.83 27.70 -7.54
N LYS A 9 -7.34 28.87 -7.98
CA LYS A 9 -6.13 28.95 -8.82
C LYS A 9 -4.90 28.42 -8.06
N ARG A 10 -4.68 28.88 -6.81
CA ARG A 10 -3.54 28.43 -6.01
C ARG A 10 -3.59 26.92 -5.75
N LEU A 11 -4.75 26.39 -5.37
CA LEU A 11 -4.93 24.95 -5.19
C LEU A 11 -4.62 24.18 -6.48
N LYS A 12 -5.15 24.64 -7.64
CA LYS A 12 -4.88 24.04 -8.94
C LYS A 12 -3.39 24.04 -9.29
N ASP A 13 -2.70 25.16 -9.05
CA ASP A 13 -1.28 25.27 -9.35
C ASP A 13 -0.47 24.26 -8.50
N GLY A 14 -0.82 24.09 -7.24
CA GLY A 14 -0.23 23.08 -6.37
C GLY A 14 -0.50 21.63 -6.84
N VAL A 15 -1.76 21.34 -7.19
CA VAL A 15 -2.13 20.05 -7.81
C VAL A 15 -1.28 19.76 -9.03
N ASN A 16 -1.13 20.73 -9.92
CA ASN A 16 -0.40 20.57 -11.16
C ASN A 16 1.11 20.37 -10.93
N LYS A 17 1.71 21.13 -10.02
CA LYS A 17 3.14 21.00 -9.71
C LYS A 17 3.47 19.59 -9.17
N LEU A 18 2.69 19.09 -8.22
CA LEU A 18 2.89 17.74 -7.71
C LEU A 18 2.62 16.68 -8.78
N ALA A 19 1.47 16.75 -9.45
CA ALA A 19 1.09 15.74 -10.43
C ALA A 19 2.07 15.70 -11.63
N ASN A 20 2.63 16.83 -12.05
CA ASN A 20 3.64 16.88 -13.11
C ASN A 20 4.95 16.19 -12.69
N ALA A 21 5.33 16.22 -11.41
CA ALA A 21 6.48 15.48 -10.91
C ALA A 21 6.22 13.96 -10.87
N VAL A 22 5.00 13.56 -10.51
CA VAL A 22 4.64 12.13 -10.37
C VAL A 22 4.38 11.46 -11.72
N LYS A 23 3.64 12.10 -12.63
CA LYS A 23 3.15 11.50 -13.89
C LYS A 23 4.25 11.04 -14.86
N VAL A 24 5.49 11.56 -14.72
CA VAL A 24 6.63 11.15 -15.56
C VAL A 24 7.04 9.69 -15.32
N THR A 25 6.61 9.10 -14.22
CA THR A 25 6.92 7.70 -13.87
C THR A 25 5.95 6.69 -14.51
N LEU A 26 4.80 7.15 -15.06
CA LEU A 26 3.72 6.29 -15.50
C LEU A 26 4.05 5.50 -16.78
N GLY A 27 3.77 4.20 -16.74
CA GLY A 27 3.81 3.30 -17.89
C GLY A 27 5.20 2.74 -18.21
N PRO A 28 5.30 1.88 -19.25
CA PRO A 28 6.53 1.14 -19.56
C PRO A 28 7.70 2.02 -19.98
N LYS A 29 7.41 3.21 -20.51
CA LYS A 29 8.42 4.23 -20.90
C LYS A 29 8.53 5.36 -19.85
N GLY A 30 7.94 5.18 -18.66
CA GLY A 30 8.09 6.08 -17.53
C GLY A 30 9.54 6.19 -17.08
N ARG A 31 9.92 7.36 -16.55
CA ARG A 31 11.30 7.69 -16.17
C ARG A 31 11.44 7.81 -14.66
N ASN A 32 12.65 7.63 -14.16
CA ASN A 32 12.96 7.79 -12.75
C ASN A 32 12.89 9.27 -12.33
N VAL A 33 12.54 9.48 -11.07
CA VAL A 33 12.67 10.76 -10.37
C VAL A 33 13.79 10.63 -9.35
N VAL A 34 14.63 11.66 -9.27
CA VAL A 34 15.71 11.75 -8.29
C VAL A 34 15.25 12.65 -7.15
N ILE A 35 15.31 12.15 -5.93
CA ILE A 35 14.87 12.83 -4.72
C ILE A 35 16.10 13.08 -3.84
N GLU A 36 16.33 14.35 -3.48
CA GLU A 36 17.36 14.73 -2.53
C GLU A 36 17.04 14.17 -1.14
N GLN A 37 18.05 13.70 -0.45
CA GLN A 37 17.97 13.22 0.94
C GLN A 37 18.75 14.18 1.84
N ASP A 38 18.28 14.41 3.04
CA ASP A 38 19.00 15.23 4.04
C ASP A 38 20.37 14.63 4.40
N TYR A 39 20.47 13.29 4.35
CA TYR A 39 21.70 12.54 4.60
C TYR A 39 21.76 11.34 3.63
N GLY A 40 22.96 11.05 3.12
CA GLY A 40 23.21 9.89 2.25
C GLY A 40 23.13 10.21 0.76
N ALA A 41 22.95 9.15 -0.05
CA ALA A 41 22.82 9.28 -1.50
C ALA A 41 21.39 9.69 -1.89
N PRO A 42 21.21 10.41 -3.01
CA PRO A 42 19.86 10.71 -3.52
C PRO A 42 19.07 9.43 -3.76
N HIS A 43 17.78 9.47 -3.43
CA HIS A 43 16.87 8.35 -3.71
C HIS A 43 16.37 8.42 -5.16
N ILE A 44 16.55 7.35 -5.92
CA ILE A 44 16.09 7.24 -7.31
C ILE A 44 14.94 6.23 -7.34
N THR A 45 13.76 6.70 -7.75
CA THR A 45 12.56 5.86 -7.74
C THR A 45 11.63 6.15 -8.90
N LYS A 46 10.76 5.18 -9.23
CA LYS A 46 9.58 5.35 -10.09
C LYS A 46 8.28 5.26 -9.29
N ASP A 47 8.34 4.96 -7.99
CA ASP A 47 7.14 4.88 -7.18
C ASP A 47 6.48 6.25 -7.03
N GLY A 48 5.21 6.32 -7.47
CA GLY A 48 4.43 7.56 -7.47
C GLY A 48 4.13 8.10 -6.09
N VAL A 49 3.95 7.24 -5.08
CA VAL A 49 3.66 7.71 -3.71
C VAL A 49 4.90 8.28 -3.05
N THR A 50 6.07 7.71 -3.26
CA THR A 50 7.35 8.23 -2.76
C THR A 50 7.67 9.58 -3.38
N VAL A 51 7.50 9.71 -4.71
CA VAL A 51 7.63 11.01 -5.38
C VAL A 51 6.62 12.02 -4.85
N ALA A 52 5.35 11.66 -4.70
CA ALA A 52 4.33 12.57 -4.19
C ALA A 52 4.62 13.05 -2.76
N LYS A 53 5.13 12.17 -1.89
CA LYS A 53 5.51 12.51 -0.51
C LYS A 53 6.68 13.46 -0.43
N SER A 54 7.58 13.46 -1.42
CA SER A 54 8.80 14.28 -1.44
C SER A 54 8.59 15.69 -2.01
N VAL A 55 7.43 15.97 -2.64
CA VAL A 55 7.13 17.27 -3.20
C VAL A 55 6.63 18.23 -2.13
N TYR A 56 7.39 19.28 -1.83
CA TYR A 56 7.01 20.39 -0.97
C TYR A 56 7.12 21.70 -1.75
N LEU A 57 6.13 22.56 -1.61
CA LEU A 57 6.07 23.84 -2.31
C LEU A 57 6.23 25.00 -1.32
N GLU A 58 7.00 26.02 -1.69
CA GLU A 58 7.26 27.20 -0.87
C GLU A 58 5.99 28.02 -0.61
N ASP A 59 5.14 28.17 -1.64
CA ASP A 59 3.85 28.83 -1.47
C ASP A 59 2.89 27.92 -0.69
N VAL A 60 2.49 28.39 0.48
CA VAL A 60 1.66 27.63 1.42
C VAL A 60 0.30 27.23 0.83
N TYR A 61 -0.30 28.10 0.02
CA TYR A 61 -1.61 27.81 -0.58
C TYR A 61 -1.50 26.79 -1.72
N GLU A 62 -0.43 26.88 -2.51
CA GLU A 62 -0.14 25.86 -3.53
C GLU A 62 0.23 24.54 -2.84
N ASN A 63 1.01 24.60 -1.75
CA ASN A 63 1.35 23.38 -1.00
C ASN A 63 0.12 22.67 -0.43
N ILE A 64 -0.92 23.38 -0.01
CA ILE A 64 -2.21 22.77 0.37
C ILE A 64 -2.83 22.01 -0.81
N GLY A 65 -2.79 22.57 -2.03
CA GLY A 65 -3.24 21.88 -3.23
C GLY A 65 -2.43 20.61 -3.53
N ALA A 66 -1.11 20.70 -3.40
CA ALA A 66 -0.21 19.54 -3.52
C ALA A 66 -0.50 18.48 -2.45
N GLU A 67 -0.73 18.89 -1.20
CA GLU A 67 -1.04 17.99 -0.09
C GLU A 67 -2.33 17.20 -0.29
N LEU A 68 -3.35 17.82 -0.86
CA LEU A 68 -4.59 17.14 -1.20
C LEU A 68 -4.36 16.00 -2.20
N VAL A 69 -3.54 16.20 -3.22
CA VAL A 69 -3.18 15.14 -4.20
C VAL A 69 -2.22 14.13 -3.60
N ARG A 70 -1.29 14.55 -2.73
CA ARG A 70 -0.44 13.64 -1.95
C ARG A 70 -1.29 12.66 -1.14
N ASN A 71 -2.39 13.13 -0.55
CA ASN A 71 -3.34 12.28 0.16
C ASN A 71 -4.06 11.30 -0.77
N VAL A 72 -4.37 11.67 -2.03
CA VAL A 72 -4.91 10.74 -3.03
C VAL A 72 -3.93 9.59 -3.27
N ALA A 73 -2.66 9.90 -3.57
CA ALA A 73 -1.63 8.90 -3.80
C ALA A 73 -1.43 7.99 -2.59
N SER A 74 -1.28 8.58 -1.40
CA SER A 74 -1.07 7.82 -0.15
C SER A 74 -2.26 6.92 0.19
N LYS A 75 -3.50 7.42 0.05
CA LYS A 75 -4.69 6.62 0.29
C LYS A 75 -4.84 5.48 -0.71
N THR A 76 -4.57 5.72 -1.99
CA THR A 76 -4.61 4.67 -3.02
C THR A 76 -3.56 3.60 -2.73
N GLY A 77 -2.34 3.98 -2.34
CA GLY A 77 -1.32 3.04 -1.88
C GLY A 77 -1.76 2.21 -0.68
N THR A 78 -2.44 2.81 0.31
CA THR A 78 -2.96 2.09 1.47
C THR A 78 -4.11 1.13 1.11
N ASP A 79 -5.07 1.58 0.29
CA ASP A 79 -6.30 0.83 -0.01
C ASP A 79 -6.08 -0.29 -1.04
N ALA A 80 -5.21 -0.06 -2.01
CA ALA A 80 -5.00 -0.97 -3.15
C ALA A 80 -3.53 -1.43 -3.33
N GLY A 81 -2.60 -0.80 -2.65
CA GLY A 81 -1.16 -1.15 -2.69
C GLY A 81 -0.42 -0.68 -3.96
N ASP A 82 -1.12 -0.23 -4.99
CA ASP A 82 -0.58 0.22 -6.27
C ASP A 82 -1.51 1.27 -6.90
N GLY A 83 -1.16 1.80 -8.09
CA GLY A 83 -1.98 2.76 -8.85
C GLY A 83 -1.92 4.20 -8.36
N THR A 84 -0.95 4.54 -7.52
CA THR A 84 -0.75 5.85 -6.91
C THR A 84 -0.52 6.94 -7.97
N THR A 85 0.26 6.64 -9.00
CA THR A 85 0.51 7.52 -10.14
C THR A 85 -0.76 7.71 -10.98
N THR A 86 -1.50 6.65 -11.26
CA THR A 86 -2.78 6.70 -12.01
C THR A 86 -3.80 7.56 -11.28
N ALA A 87 -3.94 7.40 -9.96
CA ALA A 87 -4.83 8.21 -9.13
C ALA A 87 -4.45 9.69 -9.16
N THR A 88 -3.17 10.01 -9.11
CA THR A 88 -2.64 11.38 -9.20
C THR A 88 -2.96 12.01 -10.55
N VAL A 89 -2.78 11.29 -11.65
CA VAL A 89 -3.09 11.75 -13.02
C VAL A 89 -4.58 11.99 -13.21
N LEU A 90 -5.42 11.07 -12.72
CA LEU A 90 -6.88 11.22 -12.73
C LEU A 90 -7.34 12.43 -11.90
N ALA A 91 -6.81 12.62 -10.70
CA ALA A 91 -7.12 13.78 -9.86
C ALA A 91 -6.76 15.10 -10.55
N GLN A 92 -5.57 15.19 -11.14
CA GLN A 92 -5.15 16.35 -11.92
C GLN A 92 -6.12 16.64 -13.07
N ALA A 93 -6.50 15.61 -13.82
CA ALA A 93 -7.40 15.76 -14.96
C ALA A 93 -8.80 16.26 -14.54
N ILE A 94 -9.38 15.66 -13.49
CA ILE A 94 -10.70 16.06 -12.98
C ILE A 94 -10.65 17.50 -12.45
N VAL A 95 -9.63 17.88 -11.68
CA VAL A 95 -9.47 19.24 -11.15
C VAL A 95 -9.33 20.23 -12.28
N ASN A 96 -8.47 19.96 -13.28
CA ASN A 96 -8.24 20.89 -14.37
C ASN A 96 -9.47 21.11 -15.26
N GLU A 97 -10.20 20.04 -15.61
CA GLU A 97 -11.42 20.18 -16.40
C GLU A 97 -12.58 20.75 -15.54
N GLY A 98 -12.69 20.33 -14.29
CA GLY A 98 -13.74 20.81 -13.40
C GLY A 98 -13.64 22.30 -13.12
N LEU A 99 -12.45 22.81 -12.80
CA LEU A 99 -12.26 24.24 -12.53
C LEU A 99 -12.53 25.14 -13.74
N LYS A 100 -12.32 24.68 -14.99
CA LYS A 100 -12.72 25.42 -16.18
C LYS A 100 -14.24 25.69 -16.20
N ASN A 101 -15.02 24.68 -15.86
CA ASN A 101 -16.49 24.78 -15.85
C ASN A 101 -17.02 25.59 -14.66
N VAL A 102 -16.41 25.45 -13.47
CA VAL A 102 -16.74 26.25 -12.29
C VAL A 102 -16.45 27.73 -12.55
N THR A 103 -15.32 28.07 -13.16
CA THR A 103 -14.98 29.46 -13.55
C THR A 103 -15.94 29.99 -14.62
N ALA A 104 -16.48 29.12 -15.48
CA ALA A 104 -17.50 29.49 -16.46
C ALA A 104 -18.92 29.67 -15.86
N GLY A 105 -19.08 29.48 -14.54
CA GLY A 105 -20.31 29.75 -13.80
C GLY A 105 -21.20 28.54 -13.54
N ALA A 106 -20.75 27.32 -13.84
CA ALA A 106 -21.49 26.11 -13.50
C ALA A 106 -21.46 25.83 -11.98
N ASN A 107 -22.55 25.27 -11.45
CA ASN A 107 -22.68 25.01 -10.02
C ASN A 107 -21.74 23.87 -9.56
N PRO A 108 -20.74 24.15 -8.71
CA PRO A 108 -19.74 23.16 -8.30
C PRO A 108 -20.33 21.98 -7.54
N ILE A 109 -21.43 22.18 -6.81
CA ILE A 109 -22.10 21.12 -6.04
C ILE A 109 -22.79 20.13 -6.99
N GLU A 110 -23.48 20.66 -8.03
CA GLU A 110 -24.11 19.79 -9.03
C GLU A 110 -23.07 19.10 -9.93
N ILE A 111 -21.98 19.79 -10.28
CA ILE A 111 -20.84 19.15 -10.96
C ILE A 111 -20.33 17.97 -10.13
N LYS A 112 -20.10 18.16 -8.81
CA LYS A 112 -19.64 17.10 -7.93
C LYS A 112 -20.62 15.92 -7.91
N ARG A 113 -21.93 16.15 -7.82
CA ARG A 113 -22.95 15.09 -7.89
C ARG A 113 -22.87 14.31 -9.21
N GLY A 114 -22.63 15.01 -10.32
CA GLY A 114 -22.42 14.40 -11.64
C GLY A 114 -21.16 13.53 -11.69
N ILE A 115 -20.07 14.00 -11.09
CA ILE A 115 -18.80 13.24 -10.94
C ILE A 115 -19.07 11.98 -10.11
N ASP A 116 -19.69 12.10 -8.93
CA ASP A 116 -19.97 10.97 -8.03
C ASP A 116 -20.82 9.89 -8.75
N LYS A 117 -21.84 10.32 -9.52
CA LYS A 117 -22.68 9.41 -10.31
C LYS A 117 -21.90 8.69 -11.42
N ALA A 118 -21.02 9.40 -12.13
CA ALA A 118 -20.20 8.81 -13.18
C ALA A 118 -19.23 7.79 -12.58
N VAL A 119 -18.56 8.13 -11.49
CA VAL A 119 -17.60 7.25 -10.80
C VAL A 119 -18.29 5.97 -10.32
N SER A 120 -19.47 6.05 -9.70
CA SER A 120 -20.23 4.86 -9.28
C SER A 120 -20.53 3.93 -10.47
N THR A 121 -21.01 4.46 -11.58
CA THR A 121 -21.29 3.66 -12.79
C THR A 121 -20.03 3.00 -13.36
N ILE A 122 -18.91 3.73 -13.39
CA ILE A 122 -17.66 3.23 -13.95
C ILE A 122 -17.04 2.17 -13.04
N THR A 123 -17.10 2.34 -11.72
CA THR A 123 -16.59 1.34 -10.77
C THR A 123 -17.40 0.04 -10.79
N GLU A 124 -18.71 0.12 -10.95
CA GLU A 124 -19.55 -1.07 -11.18
C GLU A 124 -19.17 -1.78 -12.49
N TYR A 125 -18.93 -1.00 -13.55
CA TYR A 125 -18.46 -1.56 -14.82
C TYR A 125 -17.12 -2.26 -14.66
N ILE A 126 -16.12 -1.64 -14.02
CA ILE A 126 -14.79 -2.24 -13.78
C ILE A 126 -14.94 -3.58 -13.05
N LYS A 127 -15.75 -3.64 -11.99
CA LYS A 127 -16.04 -4.88 -11.25
C LYS A 127 -16.68 -5.95 -12.15
N SER A 128 -17.59 -5.55 -13.04
CA SER A 128 -18.26 -6.48 -13.96
C SER A 128 -17.35 -7.04 -15.05
N GLN A 129 -16.27 -6.33 -15.38
CA GLN A 129 -15.26 -6.76 -16.37
C GLN A 129 -14.11 -7.55 -15.76
N ALA A 130 -14.05 -7.65 -14.44
CA ALA A 130 -12.96 -8.33 -13.74
C ALA A 130 -12.95 -9.83 -14.04
N ILE A 131 -11.79 -10.35 -14.41
CA ILE A 131 -11.52 -11.75 -14.70
C ILE A 131 -10.81 -12.36 -13.49
N PRO A 132 -11.23 -13.53 -13.00
CA PRO A 132 -10.56 -14.25 -11.92
C PRO A 132 -9.10 -14.55 -12.27
N VAL A 133 -8.26 -14.56 -11.24
CA VAL A 133 -6.80 -14.72 -11.39
C VAL A 133 -6.39 -16.18 -11.25
N ASP A 134 -5.59 -16.66 -12.22
CA ASP A 134 -4.82 -17.90 -12.14
C ASP A 134 -3.31 -17.60 -12.01
N TYR A 135 -2.48 -18.63 -11.94
CA TYR A 135 -1.03 -18.43 -11.75
C TYR A 135 -0.33 -17.78 -12.93
N ASP A 136 -0.81 -17.94 -14.15
CA ASP A 136 -0.25 -17.29 -15.33
C ASP A 136 -0.59 -15.80 -15.35
N ILE A 137 -1.79 -15.46 -14.89
CA ILE A 137 -2.22 -14.07 -14.69
C ILE A 137 -1.40 -13.40 -13.58
N ILE A 138 -1.08 -14.11 -12.49
CA ILE A 138 -0.20 -13.60 -11.40
C ILE A 138 1.14 -13.16 -11.97
N GLU A 139 1.80 -13.99 -12.78
CA GLU A 139 3.09 -13.67 -13.39
C GLU A 139 2.99 -12.41 -14.28
N ASN A 140 1.94 -12.30 -15.07
CA ASN A 140 1.71 -11.15 -15.93
C ASN A 140 1.49 -9.85 -15.13
N VAL A 141 0.62 -9.89 -14.12
CA VAL A 141 0.36 -8.73 -13.24
C VAL A 141 1.63 -8.28 -12.54
N ALA A 142 2.35 -9.22 -11.92
CA ALA A 142 3.60 -8.93 -11.24
C ALA A 142 4.67 -8.37 -12.19
N THR A 143 4.78 -8.91 -13.42
CA THR A 143 5.68 -8.39 -14.45
C THR A 143 5.36 -6.94 -14.80
N ILE A 144 4.08 -6.62 -15.06
CA ILE A 144 3.65 -5.26 -15.43
C ILE A 144 3.92 -4.27 -14.30
N SER A 145 3.55 -4.62 -13.07
CA SER A 145 3.73 -3.76 -11.90
C SER A 145 5.22 -3.57 -11.56
N ALA A 146 6.05 -4.59 -11.83
CA ALA A 146 7.52 -4.49 -11.73
C ALA A 146 8.18 -3.76 -12.93
N ASN A 147 7.52 -2.81 -13.55
CA ASN A 147 8.04 -2.07 -14.73
C ASN A 147 8.41 -2.96 -15.93
N ASN A 148 7.62 -4.00 -16.20
CA ASN A 148 7.86 -5.00 -17.24
C ASN A 148 9.13 -5.85 -17.06
N ASP A 149 9.49 -6.14 -15.81
CA ASP A 149 10.58 -7.03 -15.45
C ASP A 149 10.05 -8.47 -15.30
N PRO A 150 10.32 -9.38 -16.27
CA PRO A 150 9.81 -10.75 -16.23
C PRO A 150 10.48 -11.61 -15.17
N GLU A 151 11.70 -11.26 -14.73
CA GLU A 151 12.42 -12.01 -13.69
C GLU A 151 11.71 -11.80 -12.34
N ILE A 152 11.35 -10.55 -12.03
CA ILE A 152 10.58 -10.22 -10.82
C ILE A 152 9.17 -10.83 -10.93
N GLY A 153 8.52 -10.74 -12.10
CA GLY A 153 7.19 -11.33 -12.31
C GLY A 153 7.16 -12.83 -12.00
N LYS A 154 8.11 -13.58 -12.56
CA LYS A 154 8.26 -15.02 -12.31
C LYS A 154 8.57 -15.32 -10.84
N LEU A 155 9.49 -14.56 -10.25
CA LEU A 155 9.86 -14.71 -8.85
C LEU A 155 8.64 -14.58 -7.92
N ILE A 156 7.77 -13.58 -8.15
CA ILE A 156 6.55 -13.38 -7.35
C ILE A 156 5.53 -14.49 -7.61
N ALA A 157 5.33 -14.91 -8.86
CA ALA A 157 4.45 -16.02 -9.17
C ALA A 157 4.90 -17.32 -8.50
N ASP A 158 6.21 -17.60 -8.50
CA ASP A 158 6.78 -18.76 -7.81
C ASP A 158 6.63 -18.66 -6.28
N ALA A 159 6.71 -17.44 -5.71
CA ALA A 159 6.41 -17.23 -4.30
C ALA A 159 4.96 -17.58 -3.97
N PHE A 160 3.99 -17.07 -4.73
CA PHE A 160 2.56 -17.40 -4.53
C PHE A 160 2.23 -18.87 -4.77
N LYS A 161 2.92 -19.55 -5.71
CA LYS A 161 2.78 -21.00 -5.90
C LYS A 161 3.21 -21.80 -4.67
N LYS A 162 4.26 -21.35 -3.99
CA LYS A 162 4.82 -22.05 -2.82
C LYS A 162 4.00 -21.83 -1.55
N VAL A 163 3.48 -20.61 -1.32
CA VAL A 163 2.74 -20.25 -0.10
C VAL A 163 1.22 -20.19 -0.30
N THR A 164 0.72 -20.52 -1.47
CA THR A 164 -0.68 -20.35 -1.88
C THR A 164 -1.14 -18.88 -1.95
N THR A 165 -2.33 -18.62 -2.47
CA THR A 165 -2.88 -17.26 -2.58
C THR A 165 -3.18 -16.60 -1.23
N SER A 166 -3.34 -17.41 -0.18
CA SER A 166 -3.55 -16.96 1.21
C SER A 166 -2.24 -16.77 1.98
N GLY A 167 -1.10 -17.18 1.40
CA GLY A 167 0.21 -17.13 2.03
C GLY A 167 0.77 -15.72 2.13
N VAL A 168 1.75 -15.57 2.98
CA VAL A 168 2.41 -14.28 3.24
C VAL A 168 3.70 -14.20 2.43
N ILE A 169 3.87 -13.09 1.73
CA ILE A 169 5.13 -12.73 1.08
C ILE A 169 5.70 -11.51 1.77
N THR A 170 6.96 -11.59 2.19
CA THR A 170 7.73 -10.51 2.81
C THR A 170 9.02 -10.29 2.04
N MET A 171 9.67 -9.14 2.25
CA MET A 171 10.95 -8.83 1.62
C MET A 171 12.02 -8.55 2.66
N GLU A 172 13.23 -9.00 2.36
CA GLU A 172 14.43 -8.70 3.12
C GLU A 172 15.59 -8.35 2.18
N SER A 173 16.59 -7.66 2.69
CA SER A 173 17.82 -7.43 1.92
C SER A 173 18.67 -8.69 1.90
N SER A 174 19.11 -9.10 0.72
CA SER A 174 20.10 -10.17 0.55
C SER A 174 21.48 -9.67 0.96
N GLN A 175 22.31 -10.57 1.49
CA GLN A 175 23.73 -10.29 1.71
C GLN A 175 24.59 -10.49 0.44
N SER A 176 23.96 -10.91 -0.66
CA SER A 176 24.58 -11.11 -1.97
C SER A 176 23.89 -10.22 -3.01
N THR A 177 24.43 -10.17 -4.21
CA THR A 177 23.85 -9.47 -5.36
C THR A 177 22.66 -10.22 -5.98
N GLU A 178 22.43 -11.47 -5.57
CA GLU A 178 21.36 -12.31 -6.10
C GLU A 178 20.04 -12.08 -5.36
N THR A 179 18.95 -12.10 -6.12
CA THR A 179 17.57 -12.08 -5.59
C THR A 179 17.02 -13.50 -5.64
N TYR A 180 16.52 -13.99 -4.50
CA TYR A 180 15.99 -15.36 -4.39
C TYR A 180 14.86 -15.45 -3.39
N ILE A 181 14.10 -16.57 -3.44
CA ILE A 181 12.97 -16.84 -2.53
C ILE A 181 13.35 -17.96 -1.58
N GLN A 182 13.11 -17.73 -0.30
CA GLN A 182 13.10 -18.76 0.73
C GLN A 182 11.70 -18.88 1.31
N VAL A 183 11.17 -20.10 1.44
CA VAL A 183 9.93 -20.36 2.14
C VAL A 183 10.26 -20.91 3.51
N VAL A 184 9.66 -20.31 4.52
CA VAL A 184 9.83 -20.68 5.93
C VAL A 184 8.48 -20.91 6.58
N GLU A 185 8.43 -21.71 7.63
CA GLU A 185 7.22 -21.83 8.43
C GLU A 185 6.94 -20.52 9.16
N GLY A 186 5.67 -20.13 9.26
CA GLY A 186 5.34 -18.87 9.91
C GLY A 186 3.86 -18.54 9.90
N LEU A 187 3.53 -17.52 10.69
CA LEU A 187 2.18 -17.00 10.83
C LEU A 187 2.19 -15.48 10.74
N ARG A 188 1.23 -14.92 9.99
CA ARG A 188 0.94 -13.48 9.99
C ARG A 188 -0.47 -13.22 10.48
N PHE A 189 -0.63 -12.18 11.29
CA PHE A 189 -1.93 -11.73 11.78
C PHE A 189 -2.00 -10.20 11.86
N GLU A 190 -3.21 -9.67 11.77
CA GLU A 190 -3.48 -8.24 11.90
C GLU A 190 -3.34 -7.80 13.35
N SER A 191 -2.38 -6.94 13.59
CA SER A 191 -2.12 -6.27 14.86
C SER A 191 -1.05 -5.20 14.67
N SER A 192 -0.91 -4.32 15.65
CA SER A 192 0.09 -3.25 15.64
C SER A 192 0.81 -3.15 16.97
N TYR A 193 1.99 -2.52 16.95
CA TYR A 193 2.67 -2.12 18.18
C TYR A 193 1.84 -1.06 18.94
N LEU A 194 1.85 -1.13 20.27
CA LEU A 194 1.13 -0.19 21.12
C LEU A 194 1.78 1.21 21.18
N SER A 195 3.03 1.33 20.75
CA SER A 195 3.74 2.61 20.76
C SER A 195 4.76 2.68 19.62
N PRO A 196 4.84 3.82 18.90
CA PRO A 196 5.89 4.05 17.89
C PRO A 196 7.31 3.95 18.44
N TYR A 197 7.49 4.14 19.73
CA TYR A 197 8.79 3.98 20.39
C TYR A 197 9.32 2.55 20.35
N PHE A 198 8.55 1.56 19.95
CA PHE A 198 9.02 0.18 19.71
C PHE A 198 9.63 -0.03 18.34
N VAL A 199 9.55 0.92 17.41
CA VAL A 199 10.13 0.83 16.07
C VAL A 199 11.65 0.70 16.15
N THR A 200 12.23 -0.28 15.44
CA THR A 200 13.68 -0.51 15.32
C THR A 200 14.21 -0.11 13.95
N ASN A 201 13.36 -0.16 12.94
CA ASN A 201 13.66 0.24 11.57
C ASN A 201 12.75 1.41 11.17
N THR A 202 13.34 2.60 11.06
CA THR A 202 12.63 3.85 10.74
C THR A 202 12.18 3.93 9.28
N ASP A 203 12.86 3.24 8.36
CA ASP A 203 12.58 3.30 6.94
C ASP A 203 11.20 2.70 6.63
N ASN A 204 10.91 1.55 7.26
CA ASN A 204 9.66 0.83 7.08
C ASN A 204 8.72 0.95 8.31
N ASN A 205 9.02 1.81 9.28
CA ASN A 205 8.26 1.95 10.52
C ASN A 205 7.95 0.59 11.18
N SER A 206 8.93 -0.32 11.23
CA SER A 206 8.77 -1.67 11.75
C SER A 206 9.64 -1.94 12.97
N CYS A 207 9.18 -2.87 13.80
CA CYS A 207 9.98 -3.43 14.89
C CYS A 207 10.40 -4.85 14.50
N ILE A 208 11.70 -5.09 14.43
CA ILE A 208 12.29 -6.38 14.10
C ILE A 208 12.91 -6.94 15.37
N LEU A 209 12.50 -8.15 15.76
CA LEU A 209 13.00 -8.87 16.92
C LEU A 209 13.58 -10.21 16.47
N GLU A 210 14.86 -10.42 16.74
CA GLU A 210 15.59 -11.65 16.46
C GLU A 210 15.53 -12.57 17.68
N ASN A 211 15.18 -13.83 17.47
CA ASN A 211 15.04 -14.88 18.51
C ASN A 211 14.23 -14.44 19.75
N PRO A 212 13.06 -13.77 19.57
CA PRO A 212 12.33 -13.25 20.70
C PRO A 212 11.70 -14.37 21.55
N ILE A 213 11.58 -14.10 22.83
CA ILE A 213 10.58 -14.74 23.67
C ILE A 213 9.22 -14.18 23.28
N VAL A 214 8.23 -15.04 23.12
CA VAL A 214 6.85 -14.65 22.83
C VAL A 214 5.96 -14.97 24.02
N LEU A 215 5.28 -13.96 24.54
CA LEU A 215 4.30 -14.11 25.62
C LEU A 215 2.91 -13.74 25.08
N VAL A 216 1.96 -14.65 25.26
CA VAL A 216 0.56 -14.46 24.82
C VAL A 216 -0.34 -14.32 26.05
N CYS A 217 -0.89 -13.12 26.26
CA CYS A 217 -1.74 -12.78 27.38
C CYS A 217 -3.15 -12.44 26.89
N ASN A 218 -4.10 -13.38 27.03
CA ASN A 218 -5.50 -13.12 26.68
C ASN A 218 -6.23 -12.33 27.78
N ARG A 219 -5.57 -11.32 28.33
CA ARG A 219 -6.07 -10.46 29.40
C ARG A 219 -5.44 -9.07 29.38
N LYS A 220 -5.92 -8.18 30.22
CA LYS A 220 -5.22 -6.93 30.54
C LYS A 220 -3.99 -7.21 31.38
N ILE A 221 -2.89 -6.51 31.08
CA ILE A 221 -1.67 -6.53 31.91
C ILE A 221 -1.62 -5.21 32.69
N ASP A 222 -1.73 -5.29 34.00
CA ASP A 222 -1.71 -4.13 34.92
C ASP A 222 -0.55 -4.19 35.93
N ASN A 223 0.11 -5.35 36.10
CA ASN A 223 1.16 -5.54 37.08
C ASN A 223 2.49 -5.99 36.44
N ILE A 224 3.48 -5.08 36.43
CA ILE A 224 4.80 -5.37 35.86
C ILE A 224 5.56 -6.47 36.65
N LYS A 225 5.25 -6.68 37.94
CA LYS A 225 5.95 -7.63 38.79
C LYS A 225 5.84 -9.08 38.28
N GLU A 226 4.77 -9.40 37.59
CA GLU A 226 4.55 -10.71 36.99
C GLU A 226 5.58 -11.04 35.90
N PHE A 227 6.06 -10.03 35.20
CA PHE A 227 7.01 -10.15 34.09
C PHE A 227 8.44 -9.78 34.47
N LEU A 228 8.66 -9.26 35.69
CA LEU A 228 9.95 -8.68 36.11
C LEU A 228 11.11 -9.66 35.91
N TYR A 229 10.94 -10.91 36.29
CA TYR A 229 11.98 -11.92 36.14
C TYR A 229 12.30 -12.20 34.67
N ILE A 230 11.30 -12.26 33.77
CA ILE A 230 11.51 -12.49 32.35
C ILE A 230 12.19 -11.26 31.70
N LEU A 231 11.77 -10.06 32.09
CA LEU A 231 12.37 -8.83 31.60
C LEU A 231 13.84 -8.70 32.03
N GLN A 232 14.17 -9.07 33.29
CA GLN A 232 15.54 -9.13 33.77
C GLN A 232 16.37 -10.16 33.00
N MET A 233 15.84 -11.37 32.81
CA MET A 233 16.49 -12.44 32.05
C MET A 233 16.74 -12.00 30.59
N CYS A 234 15.78 -11.29 29.97
CA CYS A 234 15.94 -10.76 28.62
C CYS A 234 17.03 -9.69 28.55
N ALA A 235 17.09 -8.80 29.54
CA ALA A 235 18.11 -7.76 29.62
C ALA A 235 19.51 -8.38 29.82
N GLU A 236 19.67 -9.31 30.75
CA GLU A 236 20.95 -9.97 31.06
C GLU A 236 21.47 -10.79 29.87
N LYS A 237 20.58 -11.50 29.16
CA LYS A 237 20.94 -12.33 28.01
C LYS A 237 20.88 -11.56 26.67
N ASN A 238 20.60 -10.27 26.68
CA ASN A 238 20.38 -9.43 25.48
C ASN A 238 19.36 -10.05 24.50
N ARG A 239 18.34 -10.74 25.04
CA ARG A 239 17.31 -11.43 24.26
C ARG A 239 16.09 -10.55 24.07
N ALA A 240 15.48 -10.60 22.89
CA ALA A 240 14.27 -9.86 22.59
C ALA A 240 13.03 -10.49 23.22
N ILE A 241 11.99 -9.69 23.45
CA ILE A 241 10.69 -10.13 23.95
C ILE A 241 9.54 -9.48 23.19
N LEU A 242 8.60 -10.29 22.72
CA LEU A 242 7.33 -9.88 22.12
C LEU A 242 6.21 -10.21 23.09
N ILE A 243 5.44 -9.21 23.50
CA ILE A 243 4.28 -9.38 24.39
C ILE A 243 3.02 -9.08 23.57
N ILE A 244 2.11 -10.06 23.51
CA ILE A 244 0.81 -9.95 22.86
C ILE A 244 -0.25 -9.92 23.96
N ALA A 245 -0.97 -8.79 24.07
CA ALA A 245 -1.96 -8.60 25.14
C ALA A 245 -3.22 -7.88 24.66
N ASN A 246 -4.34 -8.11 25.35
CA ASN A 246 -5.60 -7.43 25.03
C ASN A 246 -5.52 -5.94 25.34
N GLU A 247 -4.93 -5.62 26.46
CA GLU A 247 -4.73 -4.25 26.95
C GLU A 247 -3.50 -4.25 27.89
N VAL A 248 -2.79 -3.13 27.91
CA VAL A 248 -1.64 -2.93 28.82
C VAL A 248 -1.85 -1.60 29.54
N ASP A 249 -1.61 -1.61 30.83
CA ASP A 249 -1.69 -0.40 31.64
C ASP A 249 -0.72 0.68 31.13
N PRO A 250 -1.13 1.95 31.03
CA PRO A 250 -0.29 3.04 30.52
C PRO A 250 1.03 3.23 31.29
N ASP A 251 1.03 3.06 32.61
CA ASP A 251 2.23 3.23 33.42
C ASP A 251 3.23 2.08 33.18
N LEU A 252 2.71 0.86 33.01
CA LEU A 252 3.50 -0.30 32.63
C LEU A 252 4.09 -0.12 31.22
N LEU A 253 3.28 0.32 30.25
CA LEU A 253 3.73 0.58 28.89
C LEU A 253 4.84 1.64 28.87
N SER A 254 4.66 2.72 29.63
CA SER A 254 5.66 3.78 29.78
C SER A 254 6.97 3.25 30.40
N THR A 255 6.87 2.39 31.39
CA THR A 255 8.03 1.73 32.01
C THR A 255 8.80 0.87 31.02
N LEU A 256 8.11 0.09 30.16
CA LEU A 256 8.75 -0.71 29.12
C LEU A 256 9.45 0.16 28.07
N ILE A 257 8.82 1.26 27.66
CA ILE A 257 9.40 2.23 26.71
C ILE A 257 10.66 2.87 27.31
N ILE A 258 10.63 3.31 28.57
CA ILE A 258 11.79 3.92 29.24
C ILE A 258 12.94 2.91 29.32
N ASN A 259 12.68 1.66 29.68
CA ASN A 259 13.71 0.62 29.74
C ASN A 259 14.27 0.27 28.36
N ARG A 260 13.46 0.34 27.32
CA ARG A 260 13.94 0.19 25.94
C ARG A 260 14.88 1.31 25.55
N ILE A 261 14.50 2.56 25.80
CA ILE A 261 15.28 3.75 25.38
C ILE A 261 16.56 3.87 26.21
N ASN A 262 16.48 3.74 27.54
CA ASN A 262 17.59 4.00 28.44
C ASN A 262 18.50 2.79 28.68
N ASN A 263 17.93 1.59 28.72
CA ASN A 263 18.62 0.36 29.11
C ASN A 263 18.79 -0.63 27.93
N GLY A 264 18.36 -0.26 26.71
CA GLY A 264 18.53 -1.09 25.52
C GLY A 264 17.71 -2.39 25.55
N LEU A 265 16.65 -2.48 26.36
CA LEU A 265 15.77 -3.66 26.43
C LEU A 265 15.08 -3.85 25.08
N LYS A 266 15.28 -5.00 24.44
CA LYS A 266 14.66 -5.35 23.14
C LYS A 266 13.24 -5.85 23.35
N VAL A 267 12.29 -4.93 23.51
CA VAL A 267 10.88 -5.26 23.79
C VAL A 267 9.97 -4.64 22.73
N CYS A 268 8.93 -5.39 22.36
CA CYS A 268 7.79 -4.87 21.64
C CYS A 268 6.50 -5.41 22.27
N VAL A 269 5.52 -4.52 22.40
CA VAL A 269 4.19 -4.88 22.90
C VAL A 269 3.19 -4.63 21.77
N VAL A 270 2.39 -5.65 21.48
CA VAL A 270 1.36 -5.60 20.42
C VAL A 270 -0.02 -5.91 21.02
N LYS A 271 -1.04 -5.37 20.39
CA LYS A 271 -2.43 -5.66 20.76
C LYS A 271 -2.81 -7.06 20.27
N SER A 272 -3.63 -7.76 21.03
CA SER A 272 -4.22 -9.03 20.57
C SER A 272 -5.05 -8.80 19.28
N PRO A 273 -5.08 -9.78 18.35
CA PRO A 273 -5.88 -9.70 17.14
C PRO A 273 -7.34 -9.36 17.45
N PHE A 274 -7.98 -8.53 16.62
CA PHE A 274 -9.36 -8.13 16.83
C PHE A 274 -10.35 -9.15 16.27
N TYR A 275 -10.09 -9.60 15.03
CA TYR A 275 -10.95 -10.55 14.32
C TYR A 275 -10.62 -11.98 14.69
N LYS A 276 -11.65 -12.81 14.97
CA LYS A 276 -11.51 -14.21 15.41
C LYS A 276 -10.43 -14.38 16.51
N ARG A 277 -10.43 -13.48 17.49
CA ARG A 277 -9.37 -13.32 18.50
C ARG A 277 -8.90 -14.64 19.11
N GLN A 278 -9.82 -15.47 19.62
CA GLN A 278 -9.47 -16.69 20.30
C GLN A 278 -8.76 -17.67 19.36
N GLU A 279 -9.32 -17.88 18.17
CA GLU A 279 -8.73 -18.77 17.16
C GLU A 279 -7.32 -18.32 16.77
N MET A 280 -7.12 -17.01 16.57
CA MET A 280 -5.82 -16.46 16.20
C MET A 280 -4.81 -16.56 17.35
N LEU A 281 -5.23 -16.34 18.58
CA LEU A 281 -4.35 -16.51 19.74
C LEU A 281 -3.98 -17.99 19.95
N ASP A 282 -4.91 -18.93 19.70
CA ASP A 282 -4.62 -20.37 19.72
C ASP A 282 -3.58 -20.74 18.66
N ASP A 283 -3.72 -20.17 17.43
CA ASP A 283 -2.75 -20.36 16.35
C ASP A 283 -1.37 -19.82 16.73
N ILE A 284 -1.30 -18.63 17.35
CA ILE A 284 -0.05 -18.02 17.79
C ILE A 284 0.62 -18.89 18.89
N VAL A 285 -0.16 -19.35 19.85
CA VAL A 285 0.33 -20.25 20.91
C VAL A 285 0.87 -21.55 20.32
N ALA A 286 0.14 -22.15 19.37
CA ALA A 286 0.58 -23.38 18.70
C ALA A 286 1.88 -23.17 17.91
N VAL A 287 1.96 -22.11 17.10
CA VAL A 287 3.15 -21.78 16.29
C VAL A 287 4.36 -21.46 17.18
N THR A 288 4.18 -20.73 18.27
CA THR A 288 5.31 -20.33 19.13
C THR A 288 5.72 -21.37 20.16
N GLY A 289 4.91 -22.41 20.37
CA GLY A 289 5.12 -23.44 21.39
C GLY A 289 4.95 -22.94 22.80
N GLY A 290 4.31 -21.79 22.98
CA GLY A 290 4.02 -21.20 24.30
C GLY A 290 2.70 -21.69 24.91
N LYS A 291 2.30 -21.00 25.97
CA LYS A 291 0.98 -21.14 26.61
C LYS A 291 0.40 -19.76 26.89
N TYR A 292 -0.90 -19.72 27.20
CA TYR A 292 -1.51 -18.49 27.68
C TYR A 292 -0.95 -18.07 29.04
N CYS A 293 -0.56 -16.83 29.19
CA CYS A 293 -0.24 -16.21 30.46
C CYS A 293 -1.54 -15.87 31.20
N THR A 294 -1.85 -16.61 32.24
CA THR A 294 -2.96 -16.35 33.18
C THR A 294 -2.43 -15.67 34.44
N GLU A 295 -3.31 -15.23 35.34
CA GLU A 295 -2.92 -14.64 36.62
C GLU A 295 -2.36 -15.71 37.60
N GLU A 296 -2.79 -16.95 37.42
CA GLU A 296 -2.42 -18.06 38.30
C GLU A 296 -1.10 -18.74 37.89
N GLU A 297 -0.71 -18.64 36.62
CA GLU A 297 0.51 -19.27 36.11
C GLU A 297 1.66 -18.26 36.00
N SER A 298 2.83 -18.65 36.51
CA SER A 298 4.05 -17.87 36.33
C SER A 298 4.35 -17.70 34.85
N ALA A 299 4.57 -16.45 34.43
CA ALA A 299 4.85 -16.08 33.03
C ALA A 299 6.01 -16.89 32.40
N ILE A 300 6.93 -17.42 33.21
CA ILE A 300 8.02 -18.30 32.76
C ILE A 300 7.51 -19.61 32.15
N LYS A 301 6.39 -20.14 32.62
CA LYS A 301 5.80 -21.38 32.10
C LYS A 301 5.04 -21.19 30.80
N CYS A 302 4.80 -19.92 30.41
CA CYS A 302 4.02 -19.54 29.25
C CYS A 302 4.90 -19.15 28.06
N ILE A 303 6.22 -19.20 28.21
CA ILE A 303 7.18 -18.76 27.19
C ILE A 303 7.03 -19.60 25.93
N GLY A 304 6.71 -18.90 24.82
CA GLY A 304 6.92 -19.35 23.48
C GLY A 304 8.14 -18.67 22.87
N GLY A 305 8.43 -18.99 21.61
CA GLY A 305 9.53 -18.36 20.87
C GLY A 305 9.42 -18.55 19.39
N CYS A 306 10.23 -17.80 18.64
CA CYS A 306 10.40 -17.95 17.21
C CYS A 306 11.78 -17.44 16.80
N GLU A 307 12.20 -17.73 15.59
CA GLU A 307 13.49 -17.23 15.05
C GLU A 307 13.43 -15.72 14.84
N LYS A 308 12.33 -15.22 14.28
CA LYS A 308 12.17 -13.79 13.98
C LYS A 308 10.73 -13.34 14.13
N ALA A 309 10.51 -12.16 14.67
CA ALA A 309 9.23 -11.48 14.65
C ALA A 309 9.37 -10.10 14.05
N THR A 310 8.53 -9.80 13.04
CA THR A 310 8.46 -8.49 12.37
C THR A 310 7.10 -7.87 12.63
N ILE A 311 7.10 -6.73 13.29
CA ILE A 311 5.89 -5.99 13.67
C ILE A 311 5.84 -4.68 12.89
N THR A 312 4.78 -4.49 12.13
CA THR A 312 4.49 -3.25 11.43
C THR A 312 3.32 -2.52 12.09
N LYS A 313 2.88 -1.43 11.48
CA LYS A 313 1.69 -0.70 11.94
C LYS A 313 0.40 -1.52 11.79
N ASP A 314 0.36 -2.48 10.87
CA ASP A 314 -0.87 -3.20 10.50
C ASP A 314 -0.78 -4.70 10.78
N TYR A 315 0.43 -5.27 10.82
CA TYR A 315 0.64 -6.72 10.89
C TYR A 315 1.79 -7.11 11.80
N VAL A 316 1.64 -8.31 12.38
CA VAL A 316 2.71 -9.06 13.06
C VAL A 316 2.97 -10.32 12.25
N THR A 317 4.24 -10.56 11.90
CA THR A 317 4.69 -11.78 11.22
C THR A 317 5.66 -12.53 12.14
N ILE A 318 5.34 -13.77 12.42
CA ILE A 318 6.16 -14.71 13.20
C ILE A 318 6.78 -15.70 12.21
N ILE A 319 8.09 -15.87 12.24
CA ILE A 319 8.85 -16.74 11.35
C ILE A 319 9.53 -17.82 12.16
N ASN A 320 9.44 -19.07 11.70
CA ASN A 320 10.02 -20.26 12.34
C ASN A 320 9.73 -20.30 13.84
N GLY A 321 8.45 -20.44 14.17
CA GLY A 321 8.02 -20.62 15.56
C GLY A 321 8.53 -21.95 16.15
N ASN A 322 8.75 -21.98 17.45
CA ASN A 322 9.32 -23.14 18.15
C ASN A 322 8.29 -24.26 18.40
N GLY A 323 7.01 -24.04 18.05
CA GLY A 323 5.93 -25.00 18.26
C GLY A 323 5.84 -26.04 17.15
N ASP A 324 5.52 -27.28 17.50
CA ASP A 324 5.16 -28.32 16.52
C ASP A 324 3.67 -28.17 16.17
N THR A 325 3.38 -27.70 14.98
CA THR A 325 2.02 -27.47 14.50
C THR A 325 1.43 -28.68 13.76
N THR A 326 2.17 -29.75 13.57
CA THR A 326 1.82 -30.89 12.70
C THR A 326 0.50 -31.54 13.09
N GLU A 327 0.29 -31.81 14.39
CA GLU A 327 -0.97 -32.39 14.86
C GLU A 327 -2.08 -31.34 15.03
N TYR A 328 -1.71 -30.12 15.36
CA TYR A 328 -2.65 -29.02 15.52
C TYR A 328 -3.38 -28.72 14.20
N ILE A 329 -2.64 -28.61 13.09
CA ILE A 329 -3.17 -28.34 11.75
C ILE A 329 -4.19 -29.39 11.29
N LYS A 330 -4.00 -30.66 11.63
CA LYS A 330 -4.93 -31.75 11.23
C LYS A 330 -6.35 -31.58 11.78
N ASN A 331 -6.49 -30.87 12.90
CA ASN A 331 -7.76 -30.67 13.60
C ASN A 331 -8.44 -29.33 13.24
N LEU A 332 -7.84 -28.54 12.36
CA LEU A 332 -8.36 -27.24 11.92
C LEU A 332 -9.26 -27.35 10.69
N ASP A 333 -10.11 -26.33 10.49
CA ASP A 333 -10.79 -26.14 9.22
C ASP A 333 -9.78 -25.88 8.08
N LYS A 334 -10.25 -26.11 6.84
CA LYS A 334 -9.38 -26.01 5.64
C LYS A 334 -8.71 -24.64 5.49
N GLU A 335 -9.39 -23.56 5.87
CA GLU A 335 -8.88 -22.20 5.72
C GLU A 335 -7.74 -21.92 6.70
N ARG A 336 -7.92 -22.28 7.99
CA ARG A 336 -6.89 -22.12 9.02
C ARG A 336 -5.71 -23.06 8.76
N ALA A 337 -5.97 -24.31 8.36
CA ALA A 337 -4.93 -25.26 7.99
C ALA A 337 -4.07 -24.77 6.82
N ALA A 338 -4.68 -24.18 5.78
CA ALA A 338 -3.95 -23.59 4.66
C ALA A 338 -3.10 -22.38 5.07
N ARG A 339 -3.61 -21.54 5.99
CA ARG A 339 -2.89 -20.37 6.50
C ARG A 339 -1.66 -20.75 7.32
N LEU A 340 -1.76 -21.77 8.17
CA LEU A 340 -0.65 -22.25 8.99
C LEU A 340 0.33 -23.14 8.23
N GLY A 341 -0.17 -23.95 7.28
CA GLY A 341 0.64 -24.85 6.46
C GLY A 341 1.29 -24.17 5.25
N GLY A 342 0.79 -23.00 4.84
CA GLY A 342 1.30 -22.25 3.67
C GLY A 342 2.64 -21.57 3.92
N GLY A 343 3.02 -21.29 5.15
CA GLY A 343 4.27 -20.63 5.51
C GLY A 343 4.35 -19.16 5.09
N VAL A 344 5.56 -18.62 5.16
CA VAL A 344 5.92 -17.27 4.73
C VAL A 344 6.99 -17.37 3.64
N ALA A 345 6.73 -16.78 2.47
CA ALA A 345 7.76 -16.62 1.45
C ALA A 345 8.55 -15.34 1.73
N ILE A 346 9.85 -15.45 1.89
CA ILE A 346 10.74 -14.30 2.03
C ILE A 346 11.48 -14.12 0.73
N ILE A 347 11.31 -12.95 0.11
CA ILE A 347 12.07 -12.54 -1.06
C ILE A 347 13.30 -11.77 -0.56
N TYR A 348 14.47 -12.39 -0.69
CA TYR A 348 15.74 -11.73 -0.43
C TYR A 348 16.17 -10.96 -1.66
N VAL A 349 16.18 -9.62 -1.54
CA VAL A 349 16.50 -8.72 -2.67
C VAL A 349 17.97 -8.40 -2.65
N GLY A 350 18.68 -8.74 -3.73
CA GLY A 350 20.09 -8.44 -3.93
C GLY A 350 20.31 -7.42 -5.05
N ALA A 351 21.33 -6.56 -4.88
CA ALA A 351 21.75 -5.56 -5.85
C ALA A 351 23.24 -5.23 -5.68
N ASN A 352 23.82 -4.51 -6.67
CA ASN A 352 25.23 -4.12 -6.63
C ASN A 352 25.50 -2.84 -5.84
N SER A 353 24.47 -2.04 -5.57
CA SER A 353 24.55 -0.80 -4.78
C SER A 353 23.29 -0.60 -3.93
N GLU A 354 23.40 0.22 -2.88
CA GLU A 354 22.27 0.57 -2.01
C GLU A 354 21.16 1.30 -2.79
N ILE A 355 21.52 2.12 -3.77
CA ILE A 355 20.55 2.85 -4.62
C ILE A 355 19.75 1.85 -5.49
N GLU A 356 20.45 0.90 -6.13
CA GLU A 356 19.81 -0.15 -6.92
C GLU A 356 18.94 -1.07 -6.04
N LEU A 357 19.41 -1.38 -4.84
CA LEU A 357 18.68 -2.19 -3.87
C LEU A 357 17.36 -1.52 -3.48
N ALA A 358 17.39 -0.23 -3.18
CA ALA A 358 16.19 0.54 -2.80
C ALA A 358 15.17 0.56 -3.96
N GLU A 359 15.61 0.88 -5.18
CA GLU A 359 14.74 0.90 -6.37
C GLU A 359 14.14 -0.47 -6.67
N LYS A 360 14.94 -1.54 -6.56
CA LYS A 360 14.48 -2.91 -6.80
C LYS A 360 13.49 -3.38 -5.74
N ARG A 361 13.66 -2.96 -4.49
CA ARG A 361 12.70 -3.23 -3.41
C ARG A 361 11.38 -2.54 -3.65
N ASP A 362 11.38 -1.26 -4.02
CA ASP A 362 10.16 -0.52 -4.35
C ASP A 362 9.37 -1.25 -5.46
N ARG A 363 10.03 -1.67 -6.55
CA ARG A 363 9.39 -2.43 -7.63
C ARG A 363 8.82 -3.78 -7.21
N ILE A 364 9.51 -4.51 -6.36
CA ILE A 364 9.03 -5.81 -5.87
C ILE A 364 7.84 -5.61 -4.94
N ASP A 365 7.84 -4.56 -4.10
CA ASP A 365 6.73 -4.25 -3.20
C ASP A 365 5.46 -3.89 -3.98
N ASP A 366 5.59 -3.00 -4.96
CA ASP A 366 4.50 -2.65 -5.88
C ASP A 366 3.92 -3.89 -6.56
N ALA A 367 4.79 -4.78 -7.05
CA ALA A 367 4.35 -5.99 -7.73
C ALA A 367 3.68 -7.01 -6.79
N ILE A 368 4.13 -7.15 -5.54
CA ILE A 368 3.46 -7.97 -4.52
C ILE A 368 2.08 -7.37 -4.21
N CYS A 369 2.00 -6.07 -4.01
CA CYS A 369 0.76 -5.38 -3.68
C CYS A 369 -0.25 -5.45 -4.82
N ALA A 370 0.18 -5.19 -6.06
CA ALA A 370 -0.66 -5.33 -7.25
C ALA A 370 -1.17 -6.77 -7.44
N THR A 371 -0.32 -7.76 -7.20
CA THR A 371 -0.71 -9.18 -7.30
C THR A 371 -1.76 -9.54 -6.25
N LYS A 372 -1.61 -9.07 -5.00
CA LYS A 372 -2.64 -9.24 -3.95
C LYS A 372 -3.96 -8.58 -4.34
N ALA A 373 -3.91 -7.35 -4.85
CA ALA A 373 -5.08 -6.64 -5.32
C ALA A 373 -5.78 -7.37 -6.48
N ALA A 374 -5.00 -8.02 -7.36
CA ALA A 374 -5.53 -8.86 -8.43
C ALA A 374 -6.19 -10.15 -7.90
N ILE A 375 -5.60 -10.79 -6.91
CA ILE A 375 -6.18 -11.97 -6.26
C ILE A 375 -7.51 -11.61 -5.57
N ASP A 376 -7.60 -10.43 -4.96
CA ASP A 376 -8.80 -9.96 -4.23
C ASP A 376 -10.00 -9.71 -5.14
N GLU A 377 -9.82 -9.01 -6.27
CA GLU A 377 -10.93 -8.52 -7.10
C GLU A 377 -10.80 -8.89 -8.59
N GLY A 378 -9.81 -9.69 -8.96
CA GLY A 378 -9.56 -10.03 -10.36
C GLY A 378 -8.79 -8.93 -11.12
N VAL A 379 -8.69 -9.14 -12.44
CA VAL A 379 -7.95 -8.26 -13.36
C VAL A 379 -8.81 -7.76 -14.51
N VAL A 380 -8.43 -6.62 -15.06
CA VAL A 380 -9.03 -6.01 -16.25
C VAL A 380 -7.96 -5.72 -17.30
N ALA A 381 -8.37 -5.36 -18.51
CA ALA A 381 -7.43 -4.91 -19.54
C ALA A 381 -6.70 -3.64 -19.09
N GLY A 382 -5.37 -3.68 -19.12
CA GLY A 382 -4.51 -2.64 -18.58
C GLY A 382 -4.33 -1.41 -19.46
N GLY A 383 -3.32 -0.60 -19.10
CA GLY A 383 -2.92 0.57 -19.89
C GLY A 383 -3.99 1.65 -20.00
N GLY A 384 -4.94 1.74 -19.08
CA GLY A 384 -6.04 2.69 -19.11
C GLY A 384 -7.16 2.37 -20.09
N SER A 385 -7.08 1.26 -20.82
CA SER A 385 -8.07 0.91 -21.86
C SER A 385 -9.45 0.57 -21.28
N THR A 386 -9.51 -0.01 -20.07
CA THR A 386 -10.77 -0.30 -19.38
C THR A 386 -11.54 0.97 -19.05
N TYR A 387 -10.87 2.06 -18.66
CA TYR A 387 -11.51 3.35 -18.43
C TYR A 387 -12.20 3.91 -19.68
N LEU A 388 -11.54 3.80 -20.85
CA LEU A 388 -12.05 4.35 -22.11
C LEU A 388 -13.30 3.64 -22.62
N ARG A 389 -13.58 2.44 -22.15
CA ARG A 389 -14.73 1.62 -22.54
C ARG A 389 -15.88 1.68 -21.55
N ALA A 390 -15.66 2.32 -20.42
CA ALA A 390 -16.67 2.41 -19.38
C ALA A 390 -17.89 3.22 -19.87
N PRO A 391 -19.11 2.72 -19.62
CA PRO A 391 -20.33 3.46 -19.96
C PRO A 391 -20.48 4.67 -19.05
N LEU A 392 -21.08 5.72 -19.57
CA LEU A 392 -21.36 6.94 -18.84
C LEU A 392 -22.85 7.02 -18.53
N PRO A 393 -23.23 7.43 -17.29
CA PRO A 393 -24.63 7.61 -16.95
C PRO A 393 -25.22 8.84 -17.62
N THR A 394 -26.52 8.80 -17.91
CA THR A 394 -27.25 9.97 -18.34
C THR A 394 -27.47 10.93 -17.17
N ALA A 395 -27.24 12.22 -17.43
CA ALA A 395 -27.48 13.31 -16.48
C ALA A 395 -27.94 14.56 -17.22
N THR A 396 -28.48 15.54 -16.50
CA THR A 396 -28.98 16.80 -17.07
C THR A 396 -28.37 18.00 -16.34
N GLY A 397 -28.37 19.18 -16.97
CA GLY A 397 -27.84 20.42 -16.38
C GLY A 397 -26.36 20.25 -15.97
N ASP A 398 -25.99 20.86 -14.86
CA ASP A 398 -24.61 20.89 -14.37
C ASP A 398 -24.09 19.49 -13.93
N GLN A 399 -25.00 18.55 -13.64
CA GLN A 399 -24.58 17.15 -13.42
C GLN A 399 -24.06 16.50 -14.71
N ALA A 400 -24.63 16.86 -15.89
CA ALA A 400 -24.11 16.37 -17.16
C ALA A 400 -22.69 16.91 -17.43
N ILE A 401 -22.39 18.13 -16.96
CA ILE A 401 -21.02 18.68 -17.01
C ILE A 401 -20.10 17.81 -16.13
N GLY A 402 -20.52 17.43 -14.94
CA GLY A 402 -19.76 16.53 -14.06
C GLY A 402 -19.44 15.19 -14.70
N VAL A 403 -20.42 14.57 -15.35
CA VAL A 403 -20.21 13.32 -16.14
C VAL A 403 -19.21 13.54 -17.29
N SER A 404 -19.31 14.66 -18.01
CA SER A 404 -18.40 14.99 -19.10
C SER A 404 -16.96 15.21 -18.62
N ILE A 405 -16.77 15.83 -17.46
CA ILE A 405 -15.46 16.02 -16.82
C ILE A 405 -14.81 14.65 -16.56
N VAL A 406 -15.55 13.70 -15.96
CA VAL A 406 -15.05 12.36 -15.72
C VAL A 406 -14.73 11.66 -17.04
N ALA A 407 -15.62 11.71 -18.03
CA ALA A 407 -15.42 11.11 -19.35
C ALA A 407 -14.08 11.54 -20.00
N LYS A 408 -13.74 12.82 -19.85
CA LYS A 408 -12.50 13.38 -20.36
C LYS A 408 -11.30 12.98 -19.49
N ALA A 409 -11.48 12.96 -18.17
CA ALA A 409 -10.42 12.55 -17.25
C ALA A 409 -10.02 11.07 -17.41
N LEU A 410 -10.94 10.20 -17.82
CA LEU A 410 -10.64 8.78 -18.11
C LEU A 410 -9.63 8.57 -19.24
N GLU A 411 -9.39 9.58 -20.09
CA GLU A 411 -8.34 9.53 -21.12
C GLU A 411 -6.95 9.73 -20.52
N ALA A 412 -6.85 10.42 -19.38
CA ALA A 412 -5.58 10.91 -18.86
C ALA A 412 -4.55 9.81 -18.58
N PRO A 413 -4.88 8.63 -18.06
CA PRO A 413 -3.89 7.57 -17.85
C PRO A 413 -3.25 7.09 -19.17
N LEU A 414 -4.04 6.73 -20.18
CA LEU A 414 -3.49 6.30 -21.47
C LEU A 414 -2.77 7.46 -22.17
N ARG A 415 -3.31 8.68 -22.11
CA ARG A 415 -2.69 9.88 -22.65
C ARG A 415 -1.29 10.06 -22.06
N GLN A 416 -1.14 9.97 -20.76
CA GLN A 416 0.14 10.14 -20.10
C GLN A 416 1.13 9.02 -20.44
N ILE A 417 0.66 7.77 -20.55
CA ILE A 417 1.49 6.65 -21.02
C ILE A 417 2.03 6.94 -22.45
N CYS A 418 1.19 7.46 -23.33
CA CYS A 418 1.60 7.83 -24.68
C CYS A 418 2.58 9.01 -24.68
N GLU A 419 2.32 10.06 -23.90
CA GLU A 419 3.20 11.22 -23.76
C GLU A 419 4.57 10.85 -23.24
N ASN A 420 4.66 10.00 -22.23
CA ASN A 420 5.93 9.47 -21.71
C ASN A 420 6.69 8.62 -22.75
N GLY A 421 5.96 8.08 -23.72
CA GLY A 421 6.51 7.35 -24.85
C GLY A 421 6.78 8.21 -26.09
N GLU A 422 6.56 9.53 -26.03
CA GLU A 422 6.68 10.47 -27.18
C GLU A 422 5.76 10.09 -28.34
N LEU A 423 4.55 9.56 -28.05
CA LEU A 423 3.56 9.07 -29.01
C LEU A 423 2.36 10.01 -29.10
N SER A 424 1.66 9.98 -30.23
CA SER A 424 0.43 10.77 -30.46
C SER A 424 -0.75 10.19 -29.70
N ALA A 425 -1.02 10.74 -28.51
CA ALA A 425 -2.07 10.26 -27.61
C ALA A 425 -3.47 10.31 -28.24
N ASP A 426 -3.81 11.40 -28.95
CA ASP A 426 -5.16 11.58 -29.50
C ASP A 426 -5.52 10.51 -30.55
N LEU A 427 -4.57 10.18 -31.44
CA LEU A 427 -4.78 9.13 -32.43
C LEU A 427 -4.93 7.75 -31.79
N ILE A 428 -4.14 7.48 -30.75
CA ILE A 428 -4.18 6.20 -30.04
C ILE A 428 -5.50 6.05 -29.28
N ILE A 429 -5.91 7.07 -28.52
CA ILE A 429 -7.17 7.09 -27.78
C ILE A 429 -8.38 6.91 -28.71
N ALA A 430 -8.43 7.64 -29.83
CA ALA A 430 -9.48 7.49 -30.81
C ALA A 430 -9.58 6.03 -31.30
N LYS A 431 -8.46 5.43 -31.68
CA LYS A 431 -8.43 4.06 -32.19
C LYS A 431 -8.77 3.00 -31.10
N VAL A 432 -8.37 3.20 -29.85
CA VAL A 432 -8.75 2.33 -28.73
C VAL A 432 -10.27 2.39 -28.46
N ARG A 433 -10.90 3.55 -28.64
CA ARG A 433 -12.36 3.71 -28.50
C ARG A 433 -13.15 3.05 -29.65
N GLU A 434 -12.63 3.13 -30.86
CA GLU A 434 -13.29 2.54 -32.05
C GLU A 434 -13.17 1.03 -32.11
N THR A 435 -12.10 0.47 -31.52
CA THR A 435 -11.79 -0.96 -31.58
C THR A 435 -11.98 -1.61 -30.22
N LYS A 436 -12.02 -2.97 -30.19
CA LYS A 436 -11.91 -3.73 -28.94
C LYS A 436 -10.45 -3.94 -28.49
N LEU A 437 -9.48 -3.40 -29.24
CA LEU A 437 -8.07 -3.55 -28.98
C LEU A 437 -7.58 -2.44 -28.05
N GLY A 438 -6.68 -2.75 -27.14
CA GLY A 438 -5.94 -1.75 -26.38
C GLY A 438 -4.62 -1.41 -27.08
N TYR A 439 -3.85 -0.50 -26.48
CA TYR A 439 -2.55 -0.10 -27.02
C TYR A 439 -1.42 -0.56 -26.10
N ASN A 440 -0.54 -1.41 -26.61
CA ASN A 440 0.68 -1.83 -25.94
C ASN A 440 1.79 -0.80 -26.19
N ALA A 441 2.03 0.05 -25.20
CA ALA A 441 3.02 1.13 -25.32
C ALA A 441 4.49 0.62 -25.33
N LYS A 442 4.74 -0.63 -24.91
CA LYS A 442 6.08 -1.24 -24.99
C LYS A 442 6.43 -1.67 -26.41
N THR A 443 5.48 -2.29 -27.12
CA THR A 443 5.66 -2.80 -28.48
C THR A 443 5.11 -1.88 -29.57
N GLU A 444 4.40 -0.81 -29.18
CA GLU A 444 3.72 0.17 -30.03
C GLU A 444 2.67 -0.46 -30.96
N LYS A 445 1.97 -1.49 -30.48
CA LYS A 445 0.95 -2.23 -31.23
C LYS A 445 -0.44 -2.12 -30.61
N PHE A 446 -1.45 -2.19 -31.48
CA PHE A 446 -2.83 -2.38 -31.04
C PHE A 446 -3.13 -3.88 -31.00
N GLU A 447 -3.48 -4.39 -29.82
CA GLU A 447 -3.71 -5.82 -29.60
C GLU A 447 -4.71 -6.04 -28.46
N ASP A 448 -5.15 -7.29 -28.32
CA ASP A 448 -5.96 -7.71 -27.16
C ASP A 448 -5.06 -7.77 -25.93
N LEU A 449 -5.18 -6.78 -25.04
CA LEU A 449 -4.30 -6.63 -23.91
C LEU A 449 -4.44 -7.76 -22.89
N ILE A 450 -5.60 -8.38 -22.80
CA ILE A 450 -5.81 -9.55 -21.91
C ILE A 450 -4.96 -10.71 -22.42
N LYS A 451 -5.01 -11.00 -23.72
CA LYS A 451 -4.20 -12.06 -24.34
C LYS A 451 -2.73 -11.74 -24.37
N ALA A 452 -2.38 -10.46 -24.46
CA ALA A 452 -1.00 -9.99 -24.40
C ALA A 452 -0.41 -9.95 -22.98
N GLY A 453 -1.20 -10.31 -21.94
CA GLY A 453 -0.80 -10.29 -20.54
C GLY A 453 -0.65 -8.89 -19.94
N ILE A 454 -1.18 -7.84 -20.60
CA ILE A 454 -1.15 -6.46 -20.08
C ILE A 454 -2.42 -6.23 -19.28
N LEU A 455 -2.29 -6.45 -17.97
CA LEU A 455 -3.40 -6.54 -17.04
C LEU A 455 -3.21 -5.56 -15.88
N ASP A 456 -4.29 -4.88 -15.49
CA ASP A 456 -4.33 -4.06 -14.29
C ASP A 456 -5.27 -4.73 -13.26
N PRO A 457 -4.94 -4.75 -11.95
CA PRO A 457 -5.87 -5.23 -10.94
C PRO A 457 -7.13 -4.36 -10.90
N ALA A 458 -8.30 -5.00 -10.88
CA ALA A 458 -9.59 -4.30 -10.86
C ALA A 458 -9.72 -3.40 -9.62
N LYS A 459 -9.24 -3.87 -8.46
CA LYS A 459 -9.19 -3.11 -7.21
C LYS A 459 -8.37 -1.83 -7.34
N VAL A 460 -7.18 -1.92 -7.94
CA VAL A 460 -6.29 -0.76 -8.18
C VAL A 460 -6.98 0.25 -9.10
N THR A 461 -7.50 -0.23 -10.24
CA THR A 461 -8.15 0.60 -11.25
C THR A 461 -9.33 1.38 -10.68
N ARG A 462 -10.27 0.73 -9.96
CA ARG A 462 -11.42 1.43 -9.39
C ARG A 462 -11.05 2.36 -8.24
N THR A 463 -10.16 1.92 -7.32
CA THR A 463 -9.76 2.72 -6.14
C THR A 463 -9.03 4.00 -6.56
N ALA A 464 -8.19 3.92 -7.58
CA ALA A 464 -7.52 5.10 -8.15
C ALA A 464 -8.54 6.16 -8.62
N LEU A 465 -9.60 5.75 -9.31
CA LEU A 465 -10.66 6.66 -9.78
C LEU A 465 -11.50 7.20 -8.61
N GLU A 466 -11.90 6.37 -7.67
CA GLU A 466 -12.69 6.74 -6.49
C GLU A 466 -11.96 7.79 -5.63
N ASN A 467 -10.68 7.55 -5.30
CA ASN A 467 -9.88 8.46 -4.50
C ASN A 467 -9.58 9.77 -5.23
N ALA A 468 -9.28 9.70 -6.54
CA ALA A 468 -9.06 10.88 -7.37
C ALA A 468 -10.30 11.77 -7.42
N ALA A 469 -11.46 11.19 -7.69
CA ALA A 469 -12.72 11.93 -7.80
C ALA A 469 -13.17 12.52 -6.46
N SER A 470 -12.98 11.79 -5.36
CA SER A 470 -13.31 12.25 -4.01
C SER A 470 -12.61 13.56 -3.67
N VAL A 471 -11.28 13.60 -3.85
CA VAL A 471 -10.49 14.79 -3.52
C VAL A 471 -10.69 15.90 -4.56
N ALA A 472 -10.77 15.57 -5.84
CA ALA A 472 -11.05 16.55 -6.88
C ALA A 472 -12.40 17.24 -6.65
N GLY A 473 -13.45 16.47 -6.28
CA GLY A 473 -14.77 17.03 -5.94
C GLY A 473 -14.72 18.02 -4.78
N LEU A 474 -13.89 17.77 -3.76
CA LEU A 474 -13.68 18.71 -2.65
C LEU A 474 -12.98 20.00 -3.12
N ILE A 475 -11.96 19.89 -3.97
CA ILE A 475 -11.26 21.06 -4.54
C ILE A 475 -12.23 21.92 -5.36
N LEU A 476 -13.08 21.30 -6.18
CA LEU A 476 -14.05 22.02 -7.02
C LEU A 476 -15.08 22.80 -6.21
N THR A 477 -15.47 22.29 -5.04
CA THR A 477 -16.44 22.92 -4.11
C THR A 477 -15.78 23.86 -3.12
N THR A 478 -14.45 24.03 -3.13
CA THR A 478 -13.73 24.90 -2.20
C THR A 478 -13.88 26.37 -2.60
N GLU A 479 -14.23 27.21 -1.64
CA GLU A 479 -14.42 28.65 -1.80
C GLU A 479 -13.39 29.49 -1.04
N CYS A 480 -12.81 28.93 0.05
CA CYS A 480 -11.85 29.62 0.88
C CYS A 480 -10.73 28.69 1.33
N VAL A 481 -9.51 29.18 1.36
CA VAL A 481 -8.34 28.48 1.92
C VAL A 481 -7.76 29.30 3.07
N ILE A 482 -7.59 28.64 4.22
CA ILE A 482 -7.12 29.25 5.44
C ILE A 482 -5.73 28.72 5.77
N LYS A 483 -4.72 29.60 5.78
CA LYS A 483 -3.39 29.29 6.29
C LYS A 483 -3.39 29.33 7.82
N LYS A 484 -2.89 28.29 8.48
CA LYS A 484 -2.66 28.31 9.93
C LYS A 484 -1.58 29.34 10.25
N LYS A 485 -1.80 30.12 11.30
CA LYS A 485 -0.79 31.08 11.78
C LYS A 485 0.39 30.29 12.35
N GLU A 486 1.59 30.54 11.87
CA GLU A 486 2.80 29.95 12.47
C GLU A 486 2.87 30.42 13.93
N THR A 487 2.79 29.50 14.86
CA THR A 487 3.16 29.77 16.24
C THR A 487 4.70 29.74 16.26
N PRO A 488 5.37 30.81 16.71
CA PRO A 488 6.82 30.77 16.85
C PRO A 488 7.19 29.54 17.70
N ARG A 489 8.04 28.68 17.18
CA ARG A 489 8.65 27.63 18.01
C ARG A 489 9.55 28.36 19.00
N ILE A 490 9.14 28.39 20.28
CA ILE A 490 9.95 28.85 21.42
C ILE A 490 11.01 27.81 21.72
#